data_7cc70d140d8e8c10ab010636f89d9685
#
_entry.id   7cc70d140d8e8c10ab010636f89d9685
#
_cell.length_a   1.000
_cell.length_b   1.000
_cell.length_c   1.000
_cell.angle_alpha   90.00
_cell.angle_beta   90.00
_cell.angle_gamma   90.00
#
_symmetry.space_group_name_H-M   'P 1'
#
loop_
_entity.id
_entity.type
_entity.pdbx_description
1 polymer ?
#
loop_
_entity_poly.entity_id
_entity_poly.type
_entity_poly.pdbx_seq_one_letter_code
_entity_poly.pdbx_strand_id
1 'polypeptide(L)'
;MDWWTKRPDNEPRSIRGRYSRPAVSEITDDLLVGEYPRLSDLDWLKQEYRVSAIHNLQDDIDLHINGLDEAELRNECGRLGITFVRTPIHDGSADDMAARLEHALQDLDGLMDGEKRVFLHCNGGLNRAPTVAIGWLHANRDMSLEEAMHYFKQRRPCGPFMTVLEGHFGSRDQKPAK
;
A
#
# COMPACT_ATOMS: atom_id res chain seq x y z
N MET A 1 -2.02 15.17 -19.58
CA MET A 1 -0.79 14.95 -18.76
C MET A 1 -1.09 13.75 -17.88
N ASP A 2 -0.31 12.70 -18.02
CA ASP A 2 -0.61 11.41 -17.40
C ASP A 2 -0.46 11.52 -15.88
N TRP A 3 -1.57 11.44 -15.18
CA TRP A 3 -1.67 11.59 -13.73
C TRP A 3 -0.80 10.59 -12.94
N TRP A 4 -0.38 9.48 -13.57
CA TRP A 4 0.49 8.46 -12.99
C TRP A 4 1.98 8.73 -13.11
N THR A 5 2.38 9.76 -13.88
CA THR A 5 3.81 10.08 -14.09
C THR A 5 4.37 11.08 -13.09
N LYS A 6 3.51 11.71 -12.27
CA LYS A 6 3.92 12.70 -11.27
C LYS A 6 3.35 12.37 -9.91
N ARG A 7 4.13 12.67 -8.88
CA ARG A 7 3.68 12.66 -7.49
C ARG A 7 2.79 13.88 -7.20
N PRO A 8 1.97 13.85 -6.12
CA PRO A 8 1.20 15.01 -5.68
C PRO A 8 2.04 16.27 -5.41
N ASP A 9 3.30 16.09 -5.06
CA ASP A 9 4.29 17.16 -4.83
C ASP A 9 4.98 17.68 -6.10
N ASN A 10 4.47 17.29 -7.28
CA ASN A 10 5.02 17.59 -8.61
C ASN A 10 6.39 16.96 -8.94
N GLU A 11 6.92 16.09 -8.10
CA GLU A 11 8.12 15.33 -8.45
C GLU A 11 7.83 14.27 -9.51
N PRO A 12 8.77 14.00 -10.42
CA PRO A 12 8.62 12.91 -11.38
C PRO A 12 8.44 11.58 -10.65
N ARG A 13 7.46 10.80 -11.07
CA ARG A 13 7.29 9.46 -10.53
C ARG A 13 8.44 8.56 -10.98
N SER A 14 8.94 7.75 -10.07
CA SER A 14 9.93 6.73 -10.41
C SER A 14 9.36 5.79 -11.48
N ILE A 15 9.94 5.81 -12.68
CA ILE A 15 9.80 4.72 -13.63
C ILE A 15 10.91 3.74 -13.25
N ARG A 16 10.57 2.67 -12.54
CA ARG A 16 11.57 1.77 -11.95
C ARG A 16 12.51 1.18 -13.00
N GLY A 17 13.58 1.90 -13.27
CA GLY A 17 14.77 1.34 -13.91
C GLY A 17 15.56 0.47 -12.92
N ARG A 18 16.62 -0.17 -13.42
CA ARG A 18 17.45 -1.13 -12.66
C ARG A 18 17.97 -0.56 -11.32
N TYR A 19 18.22 0.74 -11.25
CA TYR A 19 18.86 1.41 -10.11
C TYR A 19 17.97 2.44 -9.41
N SER A 20 16.71 2.60 -9.84
CA SER A 20 15.81 3.56 -9.22
C SER A 20 15.24 3.04 -7.90
N ARG A 21 15.11 3.93 -6.91
CA ARG A 21 14.38 3.66 -5.68
C ARG A 21 12.87 3.62 -5.94
N PRO A 22 12.08 2.90 -5.13
CA PRO A 22 10.63 2.92 -5.25
C PRO A 22 10.08 4.31 -4.95
N ALA A 23 9.02 4.71 -5.68
CA ALA A 23 8.27 5.89 -5.32
C ALA A 23 7.47 5.60 -4.03
N VAL A 24 7.69 6.42 -3.01
CA VAL A 24 7.05 6.31 -1.70
C VAL A 24 6.28 7.59 -1.40
N SER A 25 5.07 7.47 -0.87
CA SER A 25 4.27 8.60 -0.38
C SER A 25 3.89 8.36 1.07
N GLU A 26 4.08 9.36 1.91
CA GLU A 26 3.58 9.37 3.28
C GLU A 26 2.10 9.71 3.25
N ILE A 27 1.25 8.77 3.64
CA ILE A 27 -0.22 8.95 3.68
C ILE A 27 -0.61 9.53 5.04
N THR A 28 -0.09 8.94 6.11
CA THR A 28 -0.17 9.46 7.48
C THR A 28 1.23 9.38 8.10
N ASP A 29 1.41 9.82 9.33
CA ASP A 29 2.70 9.74 10.03
C ASP A 29 3.19 8.27 10.20
N ASP A 30 2.25 7.33 10.21
CA ASP A 30 2.47 5.90 10.47
C ASP A 30 2.22 4.99 9.25
N LEU A 31 1.59 5.49 8.18
CA LEU A 31 1.28 4.74 6.96
C LEU A 31 1.91 5.35 5.71
N LEU A 32 2.75 4.57 5.04
CA LEU A 32 3.31 4.90 3.73
C LEU A 32 2.76 3.95 2.66
N VAL A 33 2.57 4.47 1.44
CA VAL A 33 2.17 3.67 0.29
C VAL A 33 3.12 3.91 -0.88
N GLY A 34 3.50 2.85 -1.59
CA GLY A 34 4.45 3.00 -2.69
C GLY A 34 4.54 1.84 -3.66
N GLU A 35 5.55 1.95 -4.52
CA GLU A 35 5.96 0.89 -5.44
C GLU A 35 6.65 -0.25 -4.66
N TYR A 36 6.67 -1.46 -5.23
CA TYR A 36 7.33 -2.60 -4.61
C TYR A 36 8.82 -2.33 -4.37
N PRO A 37 9.36 -2.70 -3.22
CA PRO A 37 10.80 -2.64 -2.95
C PRO A 37 11.51 -3.88 -3.49
N ARG A 38 12.77 -3.72 -3.89
CA ARG A 38 13.73 -4.82 -4.07
C ARG A 38 14.47 -5.08 -2.77
N LEU A 39 15.18 -6.18 -2.64
CA LEU A 39 16.03 -6.46 -1.47
C LEU A 39 16.96 -5.28 -1.13
N SER A 40 17.58 -4.68 -2.15
CA SER A 40 18.49 -3.52 -2.00
C SER A 40 17.81 -2.23 -1.55
N ASP A 41 16.49 -2.17 -1.54
CA ASP A 41 15.72 -1.00 -1.12
C ASP A 41 15.31 -1.06 0.36
N LEU A 42 15.33 -2.25 0.97
CA LEU A 42 14.77 -2.45 2.32
C LEU A 42 15.53 -1.66 3.40
N ASP A 43 16.86 -1.68 3.36
CA ASP A 43 17.67 -0.89 4.29
C ASP A 43 17.44 0.62 4.10
N TRP A 44 17.37 1.07 2.85
CA TRP A 44 17.05 2.46 2.54
C TRP A 44 15.66 2.87 3.05
N LEU A 45 14.62 2.04 2.87
CA LEU A 45 13.28 2.31 3.42
C LEU A 45 13.33 2.46 4.95
N LYS A 46 14.12 1.61 5.63
CA LYS A 46 14.30 1.71 7.07
C LYS A 46 15.02 3.00 7.48
N GLN A 47 16.10 3.36 6.80
CA GLN A 47 16.93 4.53 7.14
C GLN A 47 16.22 5.83 6.80
N GLU A 48 15.68 5.95 5.59
CA GLU A 48 15.08 7.18 5.08
C GLU A 48 13.68 7.43 5.63
N TYR A 49 12.84 6.38 5.66
CA TYR A 49 11.43 6.50 6.05
C TYR A 49 11.12 5.90 7.42
N ARG A 50 12.11 5.36 8.12
CA ARG A 50 11.92 4.69 9.41
C ARG A 50 10.90 3.55 9.36
N VAL A 51 10.80 2.86 8.22
CA VAL A 51 9.90 1.72 8.04
C VAL A 51 10.27 0.62 9.02
N SER A 52 9.31 0.16 9.79
CA SER A 52 9.44 -0.94 10.75
C SER A 52 8.54 -2.12 10.45
N ALA A 53 7.61 -1.96 9.50
CA ALA A 53 6.79 -3.05 8.99
C ALA A 53 6.49 -2.86 7.50
N ILE A 54 6.37 -3.97 6.78
CA ILE A 54 6.00 -4.01 5.35
C ILE A 54 4.77 -4.90 5.19
N HIS A 55 3.77 -4.37 4.49
CA HIS A 55 2.61 -5.12 4.03
C HIS A 55 2.65 -5.23 2.51
N ASN A 56 2.94 -6.41 2.00
CA ASN A 56 3.06 -6.72 0.58
C ASN A 56 1.75 -7.33 0.05
N LEU A 57 1.17 -6.70 -0.98
CA LEU A 57 -0.04 -7.16 -1.65
C LEU A 57 0.22 -7.85 -3.00
N GLN A 58 1.48 -8.06 -3.38
CA GLN A 58 1.84 -8.72 -4.64
C GLN A 58 1.46 -10.19 -4.59
N ASP A 59 0.93 -10.72 -5.70
CA ASP A 59 0.73 -12.16 -5.89
C ASP A 59 2.02 -12.87 -6.38
N ASP A 60 1.96 -14.18 -6.61
CA ASP A 60 3.13 -14.95 -7.04
C ASP A 60 3.56 -14.60 -8.46
N ILE A 61 2.62 -14.18 -9.30
CA ILE A 61 2.91 -13.72 -10.68
C ILE A 61 3.70 -12.43 -10.63
N ASP A 62 3.29 -11.49 -9.77
CA ASP A 62 4.01 -10.23 -9.57
C ASP A 62 5.45 -10.46 -9.09
N LEU A 63 5.63 -11.34 -8.10
CA LEU A 63 6.96 -11.66 -7.58
C LEU A 63 7.84 -12.24 -8.69
N HIS A 64 7.31 -13.20 -9.45
CA HIS A 64 8.02 -13.83 -10.55
C HIS A 64 8.44 -12.82 -11.64
N ILE A 65 7.50 -11.99 -12.10
CA ILE A 65 7.75 -10.98 -13.15
C ILE A 65 8.79 -9.94 -12.68
N ASN A 66 8.76 -9.58 -11.41
CA ASN A 66 9.68 -8.59 -10.84
C ASN A 66 11.02 -9.20 -10.36
N GLY A 67 11.21 -10.50 -10.52
CA GLY A 67 12.43 -11.20 -10.10
C GLY A 67 12.63 -11.15 -8.59
N LEU A 68 11.55 -11.28 -7.83
CA LEU A 68 11.54 -11.28 -6.37
C LEU A 68 11.28 -12.69 -5.83
N ASP A 69 11.89 -12.99 -4.70
CA ASP A 69 11.64 -14.20 -3.93
C ASP A 69 11.12 -13.84 -2.52
N GLU A 70 9.99 -14.43 -2.13
CA GLU A 70 9.35 -14.11 -0.84
C GLU A 70 10.23 -14.50 0.35
N ALA A 71 10.91 -15.64 0.27
CA ALA A 71 11.77 -16.10 1.36
C ALA A 71 12.98 -15.17 1.55
N GLU A 72 13.56 -14.68 0.47
CA GLU A 72 14.65 -13.69 0.51
C GLU A 72 14.16 -12.36 1.11
N LEU A 73 12.96 -11.88 0.70
CA LEU A 73 12.36 -10.67 1.27
C LEU A 73 12.12 -10.81 2.77
N ARG A 74 11.53 -11.95 3.22
CA ARG A 74 11.31 -12.23 4.65
C ARG A 74 12.60 -12.29 5.45
N ASN A 75 13.61 -12.97 4.92
CA ASN A 75 14.91 -13.10 5.58
C ASN A 75 15.59 -11.75 5.75
N GLU A 76 15.60 -10.93 4.70
CA GLU A 76 16.21 -9.59 4.75
C GLU A 76 15.43 -8.65 5.67
N CYS A 77 14.10 -8.65 5.62
CA CYS A 77 13.28 -7.90 6.57
C CYS A 77 13.59 -8.33 8.02
N GLY A 78 13.67 -9.64 8.29
CA GLY A 78 14.04 -10.16 9.61
C GLY A 78 15.43 -9.70 10.06
N ARG A 79 16.43 -9.72 9.18
CA ARG A 79 17.78 -9.21 9.46
C ARG A 79 17.78 -7.72 9.81
N LEU A 80 16.89 -6.95 9.17
CA LEU A 80 16.74 -5.52 9.41
C LEU A 80 15.81 -5.18 10.59
N GLY A 81 15.16 -6.18 11.21
CA GLY A 81 14.16 -5.95 12.25
C GLY A 81 12.85 -5.33 11.72
N ILE A 82 12.52 -5.57 10.45
CA ILE A 82 11.28 -5.15 9.80
C ILE A 82 10.28 -6.31 9.86
N THR A 83 9.10 -6.07 10.40
CA THR A 83 7.99 -7.05 10.34
C THR A 83 7.50 -7.16 8.90
N PHE A 84 7.35 -8.38 8.36
CA PHE A 84 6.90 -8.60 6.99
C PHE A 84 5.61 -9.44 6.98
N VAL A 85 4.55 -8.88 6.39
CA VAL A 85 3.27 -9.56 6.14
C VAL A 85 2.97 -9.49 4.64
N ARG A 86 2.43 -10.57 4.09
CA ARG A 86 2.01 -10.64 2.71
C ARG A 86 0.57 -11.15 2.62
N THR A 87 -0.28 -10.37 1.94
CA THR A 87 -1.66 -10.71 1.59
C THR A 87 -1.79 -10.63 0.08
N PRO A 88 -1.55 -11.73 -0.65
CA PRO A 88 -1.51 -11.70 -2.11
C PRO A 88 -2.90 -11.40 -2.69
N ILE A 89 -2.96 -10.40 -3.57
CA ILE A 89 -4.14 -9.98 -4.32
C ILE A 89 -3.75 -9.89 -5.80
N HIS A 90 -4.52 -10.56 -6.67
CA HIS A 90 -4.24 -10.56 -8.11
C HIS A 90 -4.37 -9.16 -8.71
N ASP A 91 -3.37 -8.76 -9.51
CA ASP A 91 -3.33 -7.40 -10.09
C ASP A 91 -4.48 -7.17 -11.07
N GLY A 92 -5.15 -6.02 -10.93
CA GLY A 92 -6.26 -5.63 -11.79
C GLY A 92 -7.57 -6.40 -11.56
N SER A 93 -7.64 -7.33 -10.59
CA SER A 93 -8.85 -8.11 -10.30
C SER A 93 -9.69 -7.50 -9.18
N ALA A 94 -10.84 -6.93 -9.55
CA ALA A 94 -11.82 -6.45 -8.57
C ALA A 94 -12.42 -7.58 -7.73
N ASP A 95 -12.63 -8.74 -8.34
CA ASP A 95 -13.19 -9.92 -7.65
C ASP A 95 -12.22 -10.45 -6.59
N ASP A 96 -10.94 -10.58 -6.93
CA ASP A 96 -9.94 -11.03 -5.96
C ASP A 96 -9.70 -9.96 -4.87
N MET A 97 -9.72 -8.68 -5.26
CA MET A 97 -9.69 -7.58 -4.29
C MET A 97 -10.85 -7.66 -3.30
N ALA A 98 -12.07 -7.90 -3.78
CA ALA A 98 -13.25 -8.05 -2.92
C ALA A 98 -13.14 -9.27 -1.99
N ALA A 99 -12.64 -10.39 -2.51
CA ALA A 99 -12.46 -11.63 -1.73
C ALA A 99 -11.38 -11.50 -0.63
N ARG A 100 -10.36 -10.63 -0.84
CA ARG A 100 -9.21 -10.49 0.04
C ARG A 100 -9.22 -9.23 0.92
N LEU A 101 -10.12 -8.29 0.65
CA LEU A 101 -10.11 -6.96 1.29
C LEU A 101 -10.18 -7.04 2.81
N GLU A 102 -11.09 -7.84 3.35
CA GLU A 102 -11.24 -8.01 4.81
C GLU A 102 -9.93 -8.49 5.46
N HIS A 103 -9.31 -9.52 4.87
CA HIS A 103 -8.04 -10.06 5.36
C HIS A 103 -6.91 -9.00 5.25
N ALA A 104 -6.83 -8.28 4.13
CA ALA A 104 -5.82 -7.23 3.96
C ALA A 104 -5.99 -6.08 4.95
N LEU A 105 -7.24 -5.71 5.28
CA LEU A 105 -7.53 -4.71 6.29
C LEU A 105 -7.13 -5.17 7.69
N GLN A 106 -7.43 -6.43 8.05
CA GLN A 106 -7.05 -7.02 9.33
C GLN A 106 -5.52 -7.11 9.48
N ASP A 107 -4.81 -7.53 8.44
CA ASP A 107 -3.35 -7.59 8.44
C ASP A 107 -2.74 -6.20 8.59
N LEU A 108 -3.27 -5.20 7.86
CA LEU A 108 -2.81 -3.82 7.98
C LEU A 108 -3.08 -3.27 9.38
N ASP A 109 -4.28 -3.48 9.91
CA ASP A 109 -4.65 -3.03 11.25
C ASP A 109 -3.74 -3.62 12.32
N GLY A 110 -3.45 -4.92 12.24
CA GLY A 110 -2.51 -5.60 13.12
C GLY A 110 -1.07 -5.07 13.02
N LEU A 111 -0.66 -4.60 11.84
CA LEU A 111 0.65 -3.95 11.66
C LEU A 111 0.67 -2.51 12.18
N MET A 112 -0.47 -1.82 12.13
CA MET A 112 -0.61 -0.44 12.61
C MET A 112 -0.73 -0.36 14.14
N ASP A 113 -0.92 -1.48 14.82
CA ASP A 113 -0.94 -1.54 16.27
C ASP A 113 0.46 -1.27 16.85
N GLY A 114 0.55 -0.32 17.77
CA GLY A 114 1.81 0.11 18.36
C GLY A 114 2.49 1.28 17.61
N GLU A 115 3.77 1.52 17.90
CA GLU A 115 4.58 2.61 17.32
C GLU A 115 5.27 2.20 16.01
N LYS A 116 4.59 1.42 15.17
CA LYS A 116 5.15 0.98 13.89
C LYS A 116 4.89 2.00 12.78
N ARG A 117 5.82 2.08 11.85
CA ARG A 117 5.67 2.81 10.60
C ARG A 117 5.59 1.81 9.46
N VAL A 118 4.40 1.67 8.87
CA VAL A 118 4.06 0.62 7.93
C VAL A 118 4.20 1.10 6.49
N PHE A 119 4.92 0.33 5.69
CA PHE A 119 4.97 0.51 4.23
C PHE A 119 4.08 -0.52 3.54
N LEU A 120 2.93 -0.06 3.07
CA LEU A 120 1.96 -0.84 2.29
C LEU A 120 2.26 -0.68 0.80
N HIS A 121 2.43 -1.80 0.08
CA HIS A 121 2.72 -1.74 -1.35
C HIS A 121 2.05 -2.87 -2.16
N CYS A 122 1.88 -2.60 -3.44
CA CYS A 122 1.62 -3.58 -4.49
C CYS A 122 2.72 -3.43 -5.56
N ASN A 123 2.44 -3.56 -6.85
CA ASN A 123 3.45 -3.26 -7.87
C ASN A 123 3.74 -1.76 -7.96
N GLY A 124 2.77 -0.98 -8.43
CA GLY A 124 2.94 0.46 -8.65
C GLY A 124 2.46 1.35 -7.48
N GLY A 125 1.79 0.78 -6.48
CA GLY A 125 1.15 1.56 -5.43
C GLY A 125 0.04 2.48 -5.95
N LEU A 126 -0.72 2.03 -6.98
CA LEU A 126 -1.71 2.83 -7.69
C LEU A 126 -3.13 2.32 -7.56
N ASN A 127 -3.31 1.03 -7.30
CA ASN A 127 -4.61 0.39 -7.31
C ASN A 127 -4.86 -0.42 -6.02
N ARG A 128 -4.24 -1.58 -5.84
CA ARG A 128 -4.47 -2.48 -4.69
C ARG A 128 -4.11 -1.83 -3.35
N ALA A 129 -2.90 -1.31 -3.22
CA ALA A 129 -2.45 -0.67 -1.99
C ALA A 129 -3.27 0.59 -1.64
N PRO A 130 -3.59 1.49 -2.57
CA PRO A 130 -4.54 2.57 -2.31
C PRO A 130 -5.92 2.10 -1.87
N THR A 131 -6.46 1.00 -2.45
CA THR A 131 -7.76 0.46 -2.04
C THR A 131 -7.76 0.03 -0.58
N VAL A 132 -6.75 -0.73 -0.15
CA VAL A 132 -6.59 -1.14 1.25
C VAL A 132 -6.37 0.07 2.17
N ALA A 133 -5.51 1.01 1.78
CA ALA A 133 -5.23 2.21 2.58
C ALA A 133 -6.46 3.09 2.76
N ILE A 134 -7.27 3.30 1.71
CA ILE A 134 -8.51 4.09 1.78
C ILE A 134 -9.53 3.38 2.68
N GLY A 135 -9.69 2.06 2.57
CA GLY A 135 -10.54 1.29 3.46
C GLY A 135 -10.10 1.39 4.92
N TRP A 136 -8.80 1.32 5.18
CA TRP A 136 -8.24 1.50 6.52
C TRP A 136 -8.46 2.92 7.07
N LEU A 137 -8.25 3.96 6.26
CA LEU A 137 -8.52 5.35 6.64
C LEU A 137 -10.01 5.54 7.00
N HIS A 138 -10.92 4.98 6.18
CA HIS A 138 -12.35 5.00 6.48
C HIS A 138 -12.65 4.36 7.84
N ALA A 139 -12.16 3.15 8.07
CA ALA A 139 -12.46 2.39 9.29
C ALA A 139 -11.85 3.02 10.56
N ASN A 140 -10.67 3.66 10.46
CA ASN A 140 -9.87 4.05 11.63
C ASN A 140 -9.69 5.55 11.84
N ARG A 141 -10.09 6.42 10.89
CA ARG A 141 -9.86 7.87 10.96
C ARG A 141 -11.12 8.72 10.86
N ASP A 142 -12.29 8.16 11.14
CA ASP A 142 -13.59 8.86 11.11
C ASP A 142 -13.84 9.61 9.78
N MET A 143 -13.42 9.02 8.66
CA MET A 143 -13.61 9.55 7.31
C MET A 143 -14.69 8.75 6.59
N SER A 144 -15.54 9.39 5.78
CA SER A 144 -16.30 8.67 4.75
C SER A 144 -15.35 8.11 3.69
N LEU A 145 -15.79 7.16 2.88
CA LEU A 145 -14.95 6.63 1.78
C LEU A 145 -14.55 7.73 0.79
N GLU A 146 -15.44 8.69 0.53
CA GLU A 146 -15.15 9.84 -0.34
C GLU A 146 -14.08 10.76 0.28
N GLU A 147 -14.19 11.07 1.58
CA GLU A 147 -13.21 11.85 2.31
C GLU A 147 -11.84 11.13 2.33
N ALA A 148 -11.81 9.84 2.61
CA ALA A 148 -10.60 9.02 2.63
C ALA A 148 -9.92 8.96 1.26
N MET A 149 -10.71 8.77 0.18
CA MET A 149 -10.21 8.79 -1.20
C MET A 149 -9.61 10.15 -1.55
N HIS A 150 -10.30 11.25 -1.22
CA HIS A 150 -9.81 12.60 -1.48
C HIS A 150 -8.52 12.88 -0.70
N TYR A 151 -8.48 12.54 0.57
CA TYR A 151 -7.30 12.66 1.44
C TYR A 151 -6.11 11.90 0.86
N PHE A 152 -6.32 10.67 0.39
CA PHE A 152 -5.28 9.84 -0.22
C PHE A 152 -4.77 10.45 -1.54
N LYS A 153 -5.67 10.89 -2.44
CA LYS A 153 -5.33 11.46 -3.74
C LYS A 153 -4.50 12.74 -3.65
N GLN A 154 -4.66 13.52 -2.60
CA GLN A 154 -3.82 14.70 -2.36
C GLN A 154 -2.35 14.34 -2.11
N ARG A 155 -2.05 13.11 -1.70
CA ARG A 155 -0.71 12.63 -1.33
C ARG A 155 -0.11 11.69 -2.38
N ARG A 156 -0.96 10.93 -3.06
CA ARG A 156 -0.53 9.99 -4.09
C ARG A 156 -1.61 9.84 -5.16
N PRO A 157 -1.24 9.92 -6.46
CA PRO A 157 -2.17 9.57 -7.54
C PRO A 157 -2.54 8.09 -7.42
N CYS A 158 -3.83 7.78 -7.61
CA CYS A 158 -4.33 6.40 -7.51
C CYS A 158 -5.62 6.19 -8.29
N GLY A 159 -5.90 4.92 -8.60
CA GLY A 159 -7.15 4.41 -9.12
C GLY A 159 -7.65 3.24 -8.29
N PRO A 160 -8.17 3.48 -7.07
CA PRO A 160 -8.63 2.43 -6.18
C PRO A 160 -9.90 1.76 -6.70
N PHE A 161 -10.17 0.54 -6.26
CA PHE A 161 -11.43 -0.18 -6.48
C PHE A 161 -12.54 0.37 -5.56
N MET A 162 -13.06 1.56 -5.86
CA MET A 162 -14.09 2.19 -5.02
C MET A 162 -15.36 1.36 -4.90
N THR A 163 -15.79 0.69 -5.97
CA THR A 163 -16.97 -0.20 -5.95
C THR A 163 -16.78 -1.38 -5.00
N VAL A 164 -15.57 -1.88 -4.85
CA VAL A 164 -15.23 -2.93 -3.86
C VAL A 164 -15.35 -2.39 -2.44
N LEU A 165 -14.83 -1.19 -2.20
CA LEU A 165 -14.95 -0.52 -0.89
C LEU A 165 -16.41 -0.22 -0.55
N GLU A 166 -17.20 0.25 -1.50
CA GLU A 166 -18.65 0.46 -1.31
C GLU A 166 -19.40 -0.84 -1.03
N GLY A 167 -19.02 -1.92 -1.71
CA GLY A 167 -19.60 -3.24 -1.45
C GLY A 167 -19.30 -3.75 -0.04
N HIS A 168 -18.14 -3.39 0.51
CA HIS A 168 -17.70 -3.81 1.84
C HIS A 168 -18.23 -2.91 2.97
N PHE A 169 -18.17 -1.59 2.80
CA PHE A 169 -18.48 -0.61 3.85
C PHE A 169 -19.83 0.10 3.69
N GLY A 170 -20.43 0.07 2.50
CA GLY A 170 -21.63 0.82 2.18
C GLY A 170 -21.36 2.13 1.41
N SER A 171 -22.32 3.06 1.44
CA SER A 171 -22.26 4.30 0.65
C SER A 171 -21.01 5.14 0.94
N ARG A 172 -20.46 5.77 -0.12
CA ARG A 172 -19.27 6.63 -0.06
C ARG A 172 -19.37 7.77 0.93
N ASP A 173 -20.57 8.33 1.10
CA ASP A 173 -20.81 9.52 1.94
C ASP A 173 -20.98 9.18 3.41
N GLN A 174 -21.15 7.91 3.75
CA GLN A 174 -21.34 7.47 5.13
C GLN A 174 -20.01 7.34 5.85
N LYS A 175 -19.98 7.87 7.08
CA LYS A 175 -18.88 7.59 8.01
C LYS A 175 -19.01 6.19 8.60
N PRO A 176 -17.90 5.62 9.10
CA PRO A 176 -17.96 4.32 9.73
C PRO A 176 -18.92 4.32 10.92
N ALA A 177 -19.61 3.20 11.14
CA ALA A 177 -20.40 3.01 12.36
C ALA A 177 -19.46 3.01 13.56
N LYS A 178 -19.84 3.78 14.58
CA LYS A 178 -19.07 3.85 15.85
C LYS A 178 -19.28 2.59 16.66
#